data_aef765d3aa7ca5257a140f99caeca012
#
_entry.id   aef765d3aa7ca5257a140f99caeca012
#
_cell.length_a   1.000
_cell.length_b   1.000
_cell.length_c   1.000
_cell.angle_alpha   90.00
_cell.angle_beta   90.00
_cell.angle_gamma   90.00
#
_symmetry.space_group_name_H-M   'P 1'
#
loop_
_entity.id
_entity.type
_entity.pdbx_description
1 polymer ?
#
loop_
_entity_poly.entity_id
_entity_poly.type
_entity_poly.pdbx_seq_one_letter_code
_entity_poly.pdbx_strand_id
1 'polypeptide(L)'
;MARILSIVWGVRDITRAVEFWTAALDYVPKREPGDDWASLVPREGAGVQLSLMLVGSGKPQRHHLDIQADDRAAEVERLVALGATTVDDWDYEDGADYIVLRDPDGNTFCVVSD
;
A
#
# COMPACT_ATOMS: atom_id res chain seq x y z
N MET A 1 8.70 1.19 -15.62
CA MET A 1 8.36 2.38 -14.82
C MET A 1 7.20 2.06 -13.90
N ALA A 2 7.25 2.56 -12.67
CA ALA A 2 6.21 2.25 -11.68
C ALA A 2 5.01 3.18 -11.84
N ARG A 3 3.86 2.71 -11.34
CA ARG A 3 2.62 3.48 -11.25
C ARG A 3 2.07 3.35 -9.84
N ILE A 4 1.32 4.35 -9.39
CA ILE A 4 0.65 4.25 -8.10
C ILE A 4 -0.42 3.16 -8.19
N LEU A 5 -0.27 2.13 -7.38
CA LEU A 5 -1.28 1.08 -7.28
C LEU A 5 -2.39 1.48 -6.32
N SER A 6 -2.00 1.97 -5.14
CA SER A 6 -2.94 2.09 -4.05
C SER A 6 -2.47 3.10 -3.02
N ILE A 7 -3.42 3.82 -2.44
CA ILE A 7 -3.21 4.56 -1.20
C ILE A 7 -3.51 3.59 -0.08
N VAL A 8 -2.55 3.42 0.84
CA VAL A 8 -2.73 2.54 1.99
C VAL A 8 -3.12 3.39 3.19
N TRP A 9 -4.24 3.05 3.79
CA TRP A 9 -4.88 3.83 4.84
C TRP A 9 -4.97 3.00 6.11
N GLY A 10 -4.35 3.46 7.18
CA GLY A 10 -4.34 2.75 8.44
C GLY A 10 -5.66 2.89 9.17
N VAL A 11 -6.24 1.75 9.59
CA VAL A 11 -7.54 1.72 10.27
C VAL A 11 -7.45 0.83 11.51
N ARG A 12 -8.40 1.01 12.41
CA ARG A 12 -8.44 0.25 13.65
C ARG A 12 -9.47 -0.89 13.64
N ASP A 13 -10.30 -0.94 12.62
CA ASP A 13 -11.36 -1.94 12.49
C ASP A 13 -11.66 -2.10 11.00
N ILE A 14 -11.30 -3.23 10.43
CA ILE A 14 -11.44 -3.47 9.00
C ILE A 14 -12.91 -3.47 8.59
N THR A 15 -13.76 -4.19 9.31
CA THR A 15 -15.19 -4.29 8.96
C THR A 15 -15.85 -2.91 8.94
N ARG A 16 -15.61 -2.12 9.96
CA ARG A 16 -16.18 -0.77 10.06
C ARG A 16 -15.63 0.12 8.93
N ALA A 17 -14.34 0.04 8.66
CA ALA A 17 -13.70 0.85 7.62
C ALA A 17 -14.22 0.49 6.23
N VAL A 18 -14.40 -0.81 5.94
CA VAL A 18 -14.99 -1.27 4.67
C VAL A 18 -16.40 -0.69 4.52
N GLU A 19 -17.24 -0.79 5.54
CA GLU A 19 -18.59 -0.25 5.49
C GLU A 19 -18.59 1.26 5.22
N PHE A 20 -17.74 2.00 5.93
CA PHE A 20 -17.67 3.45 5.77
C PHE A 20 -17.19 3.85 4.36
N TRP A 21 -16.06 3.31 3.94
CA TRP A 21 -15.43 3.76 2.70
C TRP A 21 -16.17 3.28 1.44
N THR A 22 -16.76 2.09 1.47
CA THR A 22 -17.58 1.64 0.34
C THR A 22 -18.80 2.53 0.16
N ALA A 23 -19.42 2.96 1.25
CA ALA A 23 -20.56 3.87 1.18
C ALA A 23 -20.12 5.29 0.80
N ALA A 24 -19.05 5.79 1.38
CA ALA A 24 -18.59 7.15 1.16
C ALA A 24 -18.14 7.41 -0.27
N LEU A 25 -17.49 6.42 -0.90
CA LEU A 25 -16.86 6.57 -2.21
C LEU A 25 -17.59 5.83 -3.33
N ASP A 26 -18.60 5.07 -3.00
CA ASP A 26 -19.23 4.09 -3.92
C ASP A 26 -18.19 3.12 -4.47
N TYR A 27 -17.39 2.60 -3.55
CA TYR A 27 -16.37 1.58 -3.82
C TYR A 27 -16.92 0.20 -3.45
N VAL A 28 -16.24 -0.82 -3.96
CA VAL A 28 -16.51 -2.22 -3.63
C VAL A 28 -15.20 -2.90 -3.28
N PRO A 29 -15.23 -3.96 -2.45
CA PRO A 29 -14.02 -4.75 -2.23
C PRO A 29 -13.54 -5.37 -3.53
N LYS A 30 -12.24 -5.27 -3.78
CA LYS A 30 -11.60 -5.88 -4.95
C LYS A 30 -11.62 -7.41 -4.84
N ARG A 31 -11.52 -7.89 -3.61
CA ARG A 31 -11.63 -9.30 -3.24
C ARG A 31 -12.20 -9.39 -1.83
N GLU A 32 -12.51 -10.60 -1.36
CA GLU A 32 -13.03 -10.78 -0.01
C GLU A 32 -12.10 -10.15 1.02
N PRO A 33 -12.59 -9.24 1.87
CA PRO A 33 -11.74 -8.64 2.92
C PRO A 33 -11.19 -9.68 3.88
N GLY A 34 -9.92 -9.51 4.24
CA GLY A 34 -9.28 -10.31 5.27
C GLY A 34 -9.47 -9.71 6.66
N ASP A 35 -8.83 -10.31 7.64
CA ASP A 35 -8.91 -9.85 9.03
C ASP A 35 -8.12 -8.56 9.25
N ASP A 36 -7.06 -8.35 8.50
CA ASP A 36 -6.13 -7.24 8.70
C ASP A 36 -5.92 -6.38 7.46
N TRP A 37 -6.60 -6.69 6.36
CA TRP A 37 -6.41 -5.99 5.09
C TRP A 37 -7.66 -6.07 4.23
N ALA A 38 -7.97 -4.97 3.53
CA ALA A 38 -9.00 -4.95 2.50
C ALA A 38 -8.61 -3.97 1.42
N SER A 39 -8.79 -4.36 0.15
CA SER A 39 -8.56 -3.47 -0.98
C SER A 39 -9.89 -3.10 -1.61
N LEU A 40 -10.11 -1.80 -1.78
CA LEU A 40 -11.35 -1.25 -2.31
C LEU A 40 -11.07 -0.56 -3.64
N VAL A 41 -11.98 -0.73 -4.58
CA VAL A 41 -11.90 -0.12 -5.91
C VAL A 41 -13.24 0.51 -6.27
N PRO A 42 -13.26 1.47 -7.21
CA PRO A 42 -14.54 2.03 -7.67
C PRO A 42 -15.47 0.92 -8.15
N ARG A 43 -16.76 1.07 -7.86
CA ARG A 43 -17.78 0.12 -8.33
C ARG A 43 -17.82 0.07 -9.85
N GLU A 44 -17.66 1.23 -10.48
CA GLU A 44 -17.66 1.34 -11.93
C GLU A 44 -16.52 2.23 -12.37
N GLY A 45 -15.91 1.87 -13.50
CA GLY A 45 -14.87 2.67 -14.12
C GLY A 45 -13.52 2.56 -13.45
N ALA A 46 -12.61 3.43 -13.87
CA ALA A 46 -11.26 3.50 -13.34
C ALA A 46 -11.22 4.50 -12.18
N GLY A 47 -10.29 4.28 -11.27
CA GLY A 47 -10.08 5.19 -10.15
C GLY A 47 -9.00 4.66 -9.23
N VAL A 48 -8.74 5.42 -8.18
CA VAL A 48 -7.67 5.12 -7.23
C VAL A 48 -8.10 3.99 -6.32
N GLN A 49 -7.27 2.96 -6.20
CA GLN A 49 -7.49 1.89 -5.23
C GLN A 49 -7.17 2.40 -3.82
N LEU A 50 -8.02 2.08 -2.87
CA LEU A 50 -7.81 2.37 -1.46
C LEU A 50 -7.64 1.04 -0.72
N SER A 51 -6.48 0.85 -0.11
CA SER A 51 -6.20 -0.33 0.68
C SER A 51 -6.29 0.02 2.16
N LEU A 52 -7.03 -0.79 2.91
CA LEU A 52 -7.23 -0.58 4.34
C LEU A 52 -6.34 -1.57 5.09
N MET A 53 -5.48 -1.03 5.95
CA MET A 53 -4.53 -1.83 6.71
C MET A 53 -4.84 -1.69 8.20
N LEU A 54 -5.03 -2.81 8.87
CA LEU A 54 -5.27 -2.80 10.31
C LEU A 54 -3.99 -2.39 11.04
N VAL A 55 -4.08 -1.35 11.86
CA VAL A 55 -2.96 -0.87 12.67
C VAL A 55 -3.33 -0.86 14.13
N GLY A 56 -2.37 -1.25 14.97
CA GLY A 56 -2.51 -1.14 16.41
C GLY A 56 -2.20 0.26 16.90
N SER A 57 -2.59 0.55 18.12
CA SER A 57 -2.25 1.80 18.77
C SER A 57 -0.72 1.92 18.89
N GLY A 58 -0.19 3.10 18.63
CA GLY A 58 1.24 3.39 18.75
C GLY A 58 2.07 3.12 17.50
N LYS A 59 1.50 2.65 16.40
CA LYS A 59 2.24 2.53 15.15
C LYS A 59 2.48 3.91 14.55
N PRO A 60 3.75 4.27 14.22
CA PRO A 60 4.08 5.63 13.81
C PRO A 60 3.60 6.00 12.41
N GLN A 61 3.45 5.03 11.50
CA GLN A 61 3.01 5.32 10.14
C GLN A 61 1.75 4.58 9.81
N ARG A 62 0.71 5.35 9.47
CA ARG A 62 -0.61 4.82 9.16
C ARG A 62 -0.96 4.88 7.67
N HIS A 63 -0.21 5.68 6.91
CA HIS A 63 -0.53 5.91 5.51
C HIS A 63 0.74 5.82 4.69
N HIS A 64 0.67 5.16 3.53
CA HIS A 64 1.78 5.11 2.60
C HIS A 64 1.27 4.82 1.19
N LEU A 65 2.14 4.92 0.21
CA LEU A 65 1.84 4.51 -1.15
C LEU A 65 2.39 3.12 -1.42
N ASP A 66 1.62 2.31 -2.14
CA ASP A 66 2.15 1.16 -2.86
C ASP A 66 2.30 1.57 -4.32
N ILE A 67 3.49 1.39 -4.88
CA ILE A 67 3.70 1.55 -6.31
C ILE A 67 4.01 0.19 -6.92
N GLN A 68 3.55 -0.02 -8.13
CA GLN A 68 3.61 -1.32 -8.79
C GLN A 68 4.52 -1.26 -10.01
N ALA A 69 5.37 -2.26 -10.17
CA ALA A 69 6.25 -2.38 -11.31
C ALA A 69 6.33 -3.84 -11.74
N ASP A 70 6.53 -4.07 -13.04
CA ASP A 70 6.62 -5.43 -13.59
C ASP A 70 7.86 -6.16 -13.08
N ASP A 71 8.97 -5.44 -12.94
CA ASP A 71 10.21 -5.97 -12.39
C ASP A 71 10.57 -5.16 -11.15
N ARG A 72 10.22 -5.70 -9.99
CA ARG A 72 10.41 -5.02 -8.71
C ARG A 72 11.88 -4.69 -8.46
N ALA A 73 12.77 -5.63 -8.71
CA ALA A 73 14.20 -5.43 -8.43
C ALA A 73 14.79 -4.33 -9.32
N ALA A 74 14.45 -4.32 -10.61
CA ALA A 74 14.92 -3.28 -11.53
C ALA A 74 14.37 -1.92 -11.15
N GLU A 75 13.11 -1.86 -10.70
CA GLU A 75 12.51 -0.59 -10.31
C GLU A 75 13.14 -0.04 -9.03
N VAL A 76 13.46 -0.91 -8.07
CA VAL A 76 14.18 -0.50 -6.86
C VAL A 76 15.53 0.14 -7.25
N GLU A 77 16.29 -0.48 -8.16
CA GLU A 77 17.56 0.08 -8.62
C GLU A 77 17.36 1.46 -9.27
N ARG A 78 16.35 1.60 -10.11
CA ARG A 78 16.04 2.87 -10.77
C ARG A 78 15.70 3.96 -9.74
N LEU A 79 14.87 3.63 -8.75
CA LEU A 79 14.45 4.59 -7.73
C LEU A 79 15.60 4.98 -6.82
N VAL A 80 16.47 4.05 -6.46
CA VAL A 80 17.68 4.37 -5.67
C VAL A 80 18.57 5.33 -6.45
N ALA A 81 18.72 5.12 -7.76
CA ALA A 81 19.50 6.04 -8.59
C ALA A 81 18.87 7.44 -8.63
N LEU A 82 17.54 7.55 -8.46
CA LEU A 82 16.84 8.84 -8.40
C LEU A 82 16.90 9.50 -7.04
N GLY A 83 17.38 8.82 -5.99
CA GLY A 83 17.50 9.39 -4.67
C GLY A 83 16.77 8.68 -3.55
N ALA A 84 16.07 7.58 -3.84
CA ALA A 84 15.47 6.78 -2.79
C ALA A 84 16.53 6.02 -2.02
N THR A 85 16.22 5.66 -0.78
CA THR A 85 17.10 4.86 0.06
C THR A 85 16.42 3.58 0.49
N THR A 86 17.20 2.52 0.69
CA THR A 86 16.68 1.25 1.20
C THR A 86 16.48 1.35 2.71
N VAL A 87 15.58 0.49 3.22
CA VAL A 87 15.33 0.37 4.66
C VAL A 87 15.89 -0.98 5.09
N ASP A 88 17.14 -0.98 5.55
CA ASP A 88 17.89 -2.22 5.78
C ASP A 88 17.40 -2.99 7.01
N ASP A 89 16.78 -2.31 7.97
CA ASP A 89 16.30 -2.91 9.21
C ASP A 89 14.80 -3.23 9.19
N TRP A 90 14.19 -3.25 8.01
CA TRP A 90 12.78 -3.61 7.92
C TRP A 90 12.58 -5.11 8.16
N ASP A 91 11.63 -5.45 9.02
CA ASP A 91 11.34 -6.82 9.40
C ASP A 91 10.27 -7.39 8.46
N TYR A 92 10.73 -8.07 7.39
CA TYR A 92 9.82 -8.66 6.41
C TYR A 92 9.27 -9.98 6.91
N GLU A 93 7.96 -10.18 6.74
CA GLU A 93 7.36 -11.49 6.96
C GLU A 93 7.76 -12.46 5.85
N ASP A 94 7.64 -13.76 6.12
CA ASP A 94 7.90 -14.79 5.12
C ASP A 94 6.98 -14.61 3.92
N GLY A 95 7.55 -14.67 2.73
CA GLY A 95 6.78 -14.52 1.50
C GLY A 95 6.38 -13.08 1.16
N ALA A 96 7.01 -12.10 1.79
CA ALA A 96 6.72 -10.69 1.48
C ALA A 96 6.93 -10.41 0.00
N ASP A 97 5.94 -9.78 -0.62
CA ASP A 97 5.93 -9.47 -2.04
C ASP A 97 6.20 -7.99 -2.31
N TYR A 98 6.80 -7.30 -1.36
CA TYR A 98 7.06 -5.87 -1.43
C TYR A 98 8.46 -5.55 -0.92
N ILE A 99 8.98 -4.40 -1.34
CA ILE A 99 10.22 -3.84 -0.82
C ILE A 99 9.93 -2.43 -0.33
N VAL A 100 10.38 -2.12 0.89
CA VAL A 100 10.17 -0.81 1.50
C VAL A 100 11.35 0.09 1.18
N LEU A 101 11.05 1.28 0.68
CA LEU A 101 12.04 2.33 0.42
C LEU A 101 11.63 3.61 1.15
N ARG A 102 12.58 4.55 1.25
CA ARG A 102 12.29 5.93 1.66
C ARG A 102 12.55 6.85 0.49
N ASP A 103 11.67 7.83 0.33
CA ASP A 103 11.91 8.90 -0.63
C ASP A 103 12.97 9.88 -0.09
N PRO A 104 13.41 10.88 -0.87
CA PRO A 104 14.43 11.82 -0.40
C PRO A 104 14.08 12.58 0.89
N ASP A 105 12.80 12.71 1.21
CA ASP A 105 12.33 13.37 2.42
C ASP A 105 12.11 12.39 3.59
N GLY A 106 12.41 11.11 3.39
CA GLY A 106 12.30 10.11 4.44
C GLY A 106 10.94 9.43 4.56
N ASN A 107 10.02 9.69 3.65
CA ASN A 107 8.70 9.04 3.65
C ASN A 107 8.83 7.61 3.12
N THR A 108 8.30 6.65 3.86
CA THR A 108 8.32 5.26 3.43
C THR A 108 7.22 4.97 2.42
N PHE A 109 7.55 4.12 1.48
CA PHE A 109 6.60 3.59 0.50
C PHE A 109 7.03 2.19 0.10
N CYS A 110 6.14 1.45 -0.54
CA CYS A 110 6.41 0.07 -0.92
C CYS A 110 6.42 -0.08 -2.43
N VAL A 111 7.36 -0.88 -2.94
CA VAL A 111 7.41 -1.31 -4.34
C VAL A 111 6.90 -2.75 -4.39
N VAL A 112 5.84 -2.98 -5.14
CA VAL A 112 5.21 -4.29 -5.26
C VAL A 112 5.31 -4.78 -6.70
N SER A 113 5.22 -6.09 -6.88
CA SER A 113 5.14 -6.71 -8.22
C SER A 113 3.67 -7.02 -8.55
N ASP A 114 3.43 -7.24 -9.80
CA ASP A 114 2.11 -7.74 -10.25
C ASP A 114 1.84 -9.13 -9.71
#